data_f840e69446d091f76887a8076a498481
#
_entry.id   f840e69446d091f76887a8076a498481
#
_cell.length_a   1.000
_cell.length_b   1.000
_cell.length_c   1.000
_cell.angle_alpha   90.00
_cell.angle_beta   90.00
_cell.angle_gamma   90.00
#
_symmetry.space_group_name_H-M   'P 1'
#
loop_
_entity.id
_entity.type
_entity.pdbx_description
1 polymer ?
#
loop_
_entity_poly.entity_id
_entity_poly.type
_entity_poly.pdbx_seq_one_letter_code
_entity_poly.pdbx_strand_id
1 'polypeptide(L)'
;MNLIFLAAGNSTRFGSNKLLYRLNGKCMYRYGLEVADFLWQKGFLDIIVIVTQYEEITCDIEAHFPYMKTVNNPHPEAGISGSIRLGVEKLIELEEKCGKTGNRKREGCMFAVADQPYLTRESLENMVETWEVSKKGILVSENPWVVMGIHESPSVNPDL
;
A
#
# COMPACT_ATOMS: atom_id res chain seq x y z
N MET A 1 5.71 -0.10 -10.27
CA MET A 1 4.99 -0.95 -9.28
C MET A 1 4.06 -0.07 -8.45
N ASN A 2 2.94 -0.61 -7.92
CA ASN A 2 2.00 0.14 -7.08
C ASN A 2 2.08 -0.33 -5.61
N LEU A 3 1.67 0.52 -4.67
CA LEU A 3 1.61 0.20 -3.24
C LEU A 3 0.21 0.48 -2.69
N ILE A 4 -0.34 -0.47 -1.94
CA ILE A 4 -1.50 -0.29 -1.07
C ILE A 4 -1.02 -0.37 0.38
N PHE A 5 -1.13 0.76 1.09
CA PHE A 5 -0.71 0.91 2.47
C PHE A 5 -1.93 0.88 3.40
N LEU A 6 -2.00 -0.11 4.26
CA LEU A 6 -3.16 -0.40 5.10
C LEU A 6 -3.00 0.26 6.47
N ALA A 7 -3.76 1.32 6.70
CA ALA A 7 -3.75 2.15 7.91
C ALA A 7 -5.14 2.28 8.57
N ALA A 8 -5.99 1.25 8.41
CA ALA A 8 -7.38 1.23 8.91
C ALA A 8 -7.61 0.26 10.08
N GLY A 9 -6.56 -0.25 10.72
CA GLY A 9 -6.67 -1.21 11.82
C GLY A 9 -7.31 -0.61 13.07
N ASN A 10 -8.24 -1.34 13.68
CA ASN A 10 -9.02 -0.94 14.85
C ASN A 10 -8.26 -1.07 16.19
N SER A 11 -7.08 -0.95 16.35
CA SER A 11 -6.25 -0.93 17.59
C SER A 11 -6.96 -1.29 18.93
N THR A 12 -7.99 -2.16 18.89
CA THR A 12 -8.92 -2.44 20.00
C THR A 12 -8.24 -2.91 21.27
N ARG A 13 -7.10 -3.61 21.13
CA ARG A 13 -6.30 -4.10 22.25
C ARG A 13 -5.39 -3.02 22.87
N PHE A 14 -5.20 -1.90 22.20
CA PHE A 14 -4.28 -0.84 22.63
C PHE A 14 -4.98 0.27 23.41
N GLY A 15 -6.33 0.27 23.46
CA GLY A 15 -7.15 1.27 24.16
C GLY A 15 -7.18 2.65 23.48
N SER A 16 -6.36 2.89 22.46
CA SER A 16 -6.29 4.11 21.66
C SER A 16 -5.82 3.76 20.24
N ASN A 17 -5.81 4.76 19.32
CA ASN A 17 -5.30 4.54 17.98
C ASN A 17 -3.78 4.31 18.01
N LYS A 18 -3.35 3.06 17.86
CA LYS A 18 -1.94 2.66 17.84
C LYS A 18 -1.13 3.40 16.77
N LEU A 19 -1.73 3.71 15.63
CA LEU A 19 -1.04 4.35 14.51
C LEU A 19 -0.62 5.80 14.83
N LEU A 20 -1.40 6.49 15.68
CA LEU A 20 -1.09 7.85 16.16
C LEU A 20 -0.13 7.85 17.36
N TYR A 21 0.18 6.69 17.94
CA TYR A 21 1.15 6.60 19.00
C TYR A 21 2.53 7.08 18.51
N ARG A 22 3.18 7.91 19.32
CA ARG A 22 4.49 8.47 19.01
C ARG A 22 5.61 7.57 19.51
N LEU A 23 6.37 7.01 18.59
CA LEU A 23 7.61 6.32 18.86
C LEU A 23 8.78 7.26 18.48
N ASN A 24 9.64 7.59 19.44
CA ASN A 24 10.72 8.57 19.22
C ASN A 24 10.26 9.91 18.60
N GLY A 25 9.10 10.41 19.06
CA GLY A 25 8.55 11.68 18.59
C GLY A 25 7.76 11.65 17.28
N LYS A 26 7.75 10.53 16.57
CA LYS A 26 7.08 10.34 15.28
C LYS A 26 5.91 9.35 15.40
N CYS A 27 4.75 9.64 14.80
CA CYS A 27 3.63 8.71 14.75
C CYS A 27 4.01 7.40 14.04
N MET A 28 3.50 6.27 14.54
CA MET A 28 3.88 4.94 14.08
C MET A 28 3.66 4.76 12.57
N TYR A 29 2.52 5.18 12.03
CA TYR A 29 2.22 5.06 10.60
C TYR A 29 3.21 5.83 9.70
N ARG A 30 3.80 6.91 10.19
CA ARG A 30 4.75 7.74 9.41
C ARG A 30 6.05 7.01 9.07
N TYR A 31 6.48 6.04 9.87
CA TYR A 31 7.67 5.26 9.57
C TYR A 31 7.54 4.54 8.24
N GLY A 32 6.44 3.81 8.03
CA GLY A 32 6.17 3.13 6.76
C GLY A 32 5.91 4.09 5.60
N LEU A 33 5.23 5.23 5.84
CA LEU A 33 4.99 6.24 4.79
C LEU A 33 6.29 6.86 4.28
N GLU A 34 7.25 7.16 5.16
CA GLU A 34 8.55 7.73 4.75
C GLU A 34 9.38 6.72 3.93
N VAL A 35 9.22 5.44 4.18
CA VAL A 35 9.83 4.41 3.34
C VAL A 35 9.12 4.33 1.98
N ALA A 36 7.80 4.42 1.95
CA ALA A 36 7.03 4.47 0.71
C ALA A 36 7.36 5.73 -0.13
N ASP A 37 7.49 6.88 0.53
CA ASP A 37 7.94 8.14 -0.09
C ASP A 37 9.32 7.98 -0.74
N PHE A 38 10.27 7.41 -0.01
CA PHE A 38 11.61 7.15 -0.52
C PHE A 38 11.59 6.26 -1.78
N LEU A 39 10.82 5.18 -1.78
CA LEU A 39 10.70 4.28 -2.94
C LEU A 39 10.02 4.98 -4.13
N TRP A 40 9.03 5.84 -3.87
CA TRP A 40 8.40 6.64 -4.91
C TRP A 40 9.38 7.64 -5.54
N GLN A 41 10.17 8.35 -4.72
CA GLN A 41 11.20 9.27 -5.18
C GLN A 41 12.29 8.58 -6.02
N LYS A 42 12.56 7.32 -5.74
CA LYS A 42 13.48 6.46 -6.51
C LYS A 42 12.87 5.92 -7.80
N GLY A 43 11.57 6.12 -8.03
CA GLY A 43 10.88 5.61 -9.21
C GLY A 43 10.49 4.13 -9.14
N PHE A 44 10.63 3.49 -7.99
CA PHE A 44 10.19 2.10 -7.77
C PHE A 44 8.67 1.98 -7.66
N LEU A 45 8.01 3.01 -7.14
CA LEU A 45 6.55 3.06 -6.99
C LEU A 45 5.93 4.11 -7.92
N ASP A 46 4.82 3.72 -8.57
CA ASP A 46 4.04 4.59 -9.45
C ASP A 46 2.87 5.24 -8.70
N ILE A 47 1.99 4.41 -8.15
CA ILE A 47 0.80 4.84 -7.43
C ILE A 47 0.86 4.29 -6.01
N ILE A 48 0.59 5.16 -5.04
CA ILE A 48 0.48 4.82 -3.62
C ILE A 48 -0.94 5.13 -3.17
N VAL A 49 -1.65 4.10 -2.71
CA VAL A 49 -3.00 4.19 -2.13
C VAL A 49 -2.92 3.91 -0.64
N ILE A 50 -3.43 4.82 0.17
CA ILE A 50 -3.50 4.66 1.63
C ILE A 50 -4.94 4.38 2.02
N VAL A 51 -5.20 3.24 2.65
CA VAL A 51 -6.52 2.89 3.18
C VAL A 51 -6.54 3.21 4.67
N THR A 52 -7.35 4.17 5.07
CA THR A 52 -7.45 4.60 6.48
C THR A 52 -8.90 4.88 6.87
N GLN A 53 -9.21 4.82 8.16
CA GLN A 53 -10.47 5.28 8.74
C GLN A 53 -10.29 6.58 9.54
N TYR A 54 -9.06 7.06 9.66
CA TYR A 54 -8.67 8.15 10.54
C TYR A 54 -8.47 9.44 9.75
N GLU A 55 -9.29 10.45 10.06
CA GLU A 55 -9.24 11.77 9.42
C GLU A 55 -7.89 12.45 9.63
N GLU A 56 -7.30 12.29 10.83
CA GLU A 56 -5.99 12.86 11.16
C GLU A 56 -4.89 12.34 10.23
N ILE A 57 -4.95 11.04 9.87
CA ILE A 57 -3.99 10.45 8.92
C ILE A 57 -4.24 10.98 7.52
N THR A 58 -5.51 11.09 7.11
CA THR A 58 -5.88 11.64 5.80
C THR A 58 -5.38 13.08 5.64
N CYS A 59 -5.67 13.95 6.60
CA CYS A 59 -5.24 15.35 6.57
C CYS A 59 -3.70 15.48 6.54
N ASP A 60 -3.01 14.64 7.30
CA ASP A 60 -1.55 14.62 7.32
C ASP A 60 -0.94 14.21 5.98
N ILE A 61 -1.52 13.20 5.33
CA ILE A 61 -1.08 12.74 4.02
C ILE A 61 -1.33 13.80 2.95
N GLU A 62 -2.51 14.40 2.92
CA GLU A 62 -2.83 15.47 1.98
C GLU A 62 -1.92 16.69 2.11
N ALA A 63 -1.52 17.02 3.33
CA ALA A 63 -0.64 18.14 3.60
C ALA A 63 0.84 17.88 3.23
N HIS A 64 1.34 16.66 3.43
CA HIS A 64 2.77 16.37 3.31
C HIS A 64 3.13 15.43 2.13
N PHE A 65 2.18 14.65 1.62
CA PHE A 65 2.37 13.67 0.55
C PHE A 65 1.24 13.76 -0.50
N PRO A 66 1.02 14.92 -1.16
CA PRO A 66 -0.18 15.18 -1.99
C PRO A 66 -0.30 14.25 -3.23
N TYR A 67 0.79 13.58 -3.60
CA TYR A 67 0.80 12.57 -4.68
C TYR A 67 0.27 11.20 -4.22
N MET A 68 0.31 10.89 -2.92
CA MET A 68 -0.35 9.70 -2.36
C MET A 68 -1.86 9.90 -2.33
N LYS A 69 -2.62 8.85 -2.54
CA LYS A 69 -4.09 8.91 -2.58
C LYS A 69 -4.69 8.16 -1.41
N THR A 70 -5.56 8.82 -0.68
CA THR A 70 -6.27 8.23 0.44
C THR A 70 -7.62 7.65 0.01
N VAL A 71 -8.06 6.60 0.68
CA VAL A 71 -9.42 6.07 0.61
C VAL A 71 -9.89 5.76 2.03
N ASN A 72 -11.09 6.25 2.35
CA ASN A 72 -11.69 6.02 3.66
C ASN A 72 -12.25 4.59 3.75
N ASN A 73 -11.95 3.88 4.84
CA ASN A 73 -12.60 2.61 5.17
C ASN A 73 -13.73 2.86 6.19
N PRO A 74 -15.00 2.86 5.77
CA PRO A 74 -16.13 3.09 6.67
C PRO A 74 -16.48 1.86 7.52
N HIS A 75 -15.91 0.68 7.21
CA HIS A 75 -16.19 -0.60 7.84
C HIS A 75 -14.92 -1.34 8.29
N PRO A 76 -14.13 -0.75 9.20
CA PRO A 76 -12.87 -1.36 9.65
C PRO A 76 -13.08 -2.69 10.41
N GLU A 77 -14.27 -2.93 10.91
CA GLU A 77 -14.69 -4.20 11.54
C GLU A 77 -14.71 -5.39 10.56
N ALA A 78 -14.82 -5.13 9.26
CA ALA A 78 -14.72 -6.16 8.21
C ALA A 78 -13.31 -6.75 8.07
N GLY A 79 -12.35 -6.23 8.83
CA GLY A 79 -10.99 -6.72 8.88
C GLY A 79 -10.12 -6.29 7.69
N ILE A 80 -8.95 -6.92 7.60
CA ILE A 80 -7.94 -6.56 6.61
C ILE A 80 -8.41 -6.76 5.16
N SER A 81 -9.23 -7.77 4.90
CA SER A 81 -9.75 -8.07 3.56
C SER A 81 -10.63 -6.95 3.00
N GLY A 82 -11.42 -6.30 3.87
CA GLY A 82 -12.20 -5.12 3.49
C GLY A 82 -11.30 -3.95 3.07
N SER A 83 -10.24 -3.70 3.83
CA SER A 83 -9.25 -2.66 3.51
C SER A 83 -8.50 -2.96 2.21
N ILE A 84 -8.09 -4.21 2.00
CA ILE A 84 -7.43 -4.63 0.74
C ILE A 84 -8.34 -4.37 -0.45
N ARG A 85 -9.62 -4.78 -0.37
CA ARG A 85 -10.58 -4.56 -1.45
C ARG A 85 -10.73 -3.08 -1.81
N LEU A 86 -10.94 -2.22 -0.82
CA LEU A 86 -11.06 -0.77 -1.02
C LEU A 86 -9.78 -0.18 -1.67
N GLY A 87 -8.62 -0.64 -1.23
CA GLY A 87 -7.34 -0.21 -1.81
C GLY A 87 -7.20 -0.62 -3.27
N VAL A 88 -7.57 -1.85 -3.62
CA VAL A 88 -7.52 -2.37 -4.99
C VAL A 88 -8.52 -1.64 -5.89
N GLU A 89 -9.78 -1.44 -5.44
CA GLU A 89 -10.79 -0.69 -6.18
C GLU A 89 -10.30 0.73 -6.49
N LYS A 90 -9.71 1.39 -5.49
CA LYS A 90 -9.15 2.74 -5.67
C LYS A 90 -7.95 2.75 -6.62
N LEU A 91 -7.09 1.76 -6.55
CA LEU A 91 -5.95 1.64 -7.45
C LEU A 91 -6.40 1.49 -8.91
N ILE A 92 -7.38 0.62 -9.16
CA ILE A 92 -7.96 0.42 -10.51
C ILE A 92 -8.54 1.73 -11.04
N GLU A 93 -9.34 2.45 -10.23
CA GLU A 93 -9.89 3.76 -10.61
C GLU A 93 -8.79 4.76 -11.03
N LEU A 94 -7.68 4.79 -10.30
CA LEU A 94 -6.56 5.69 -10.58
C LEU A 94 -5.80 5.29 -11.85
N GLU A 95 -5.59 3.99 -12.08
CA GLU A 95 -4.96 3.48 -13.29
C GLU A 95 -5.79 3.82 -14.53
N GLU A 96 -7.13 3.69 -14.47
CA GLU A 96 -8.04 4.05 -15.54
C GLU A 96 -7.97 5.53 -15.87
N LYS A 97 -8.00 6.40 -14.86
CA LYS A 97 -7.88 7.86 -15.03
C LYS A 97 -6.55 8.30 -15.64
N CYS A 98 -5.48 7.57 -15.36
CA CYS A 98 -4.15 7.84 -15.92
C CYS A 98 -3.99 7.30 -17.37
N GLY A 99 -5.03 6.72 -17.99
CA GLY A 99 -4.97 6.13 -19.32
C GLY A 99 -4.04 4.90 -19.41
N LYS A 100 -3.72 4.29 -18.28
CA LYS A 100 -2.89 3.07 -18.20
C LYS A 100 -3.68 1.79 -18.54
N THR A 101 -4.93 1.92 -18.93
CA THR A 101 -5.85 0.85 -19.36
C THR A 101 -5.58 0.41 -20.81
N GLY A 102 -4.42 -0.12 -21.10
CA GLY A 102 -4.15 -0.62 -22.45
C GLY A 102 -2.75 -1.16 -22.57
N ASN A 103 -2.62 -2.48 -22.61
CA ASN A 103 -1.43 -3.23 -23.05
C ASN A 103 -0.10 -2.99 -22.29
N ARG A 104 -0.05 -2.20 -21.19
CA ARG A 104 1.06 -2.30 -20.25
C ARG A 104 0.79 -3.48 -19.33
N LYS A 105 1.72 -4.43 -19.29
CA LYS A 105 1.76 -5.46 -18.26
C LYS A 105 1.48 -4.80 -16.92
N ARG A 106 0.40 -5.19 -16.24
CA ARG A 106 0.13 -4.75 -14.87
C ARG A 106 1.33 -5.15 -14.04
N GLU A 107 2.07 -4.15 -13.63
CA GLU A 107 3.18 -4.34 -12.72
C GLU A 107 2.62 -4.73 -11.37
N GLY A 108 3.35 -5.53 -10.59
CA GLY A 108 2.89 -6.04 -9.31
C GLY A 108 2.38 -4.96 -8.36
N CYS A 109 1.55 -5.36 -7.41
CA CYS A 109 1.09 -4.52 -6.32
C CYS A 109 1.69 -5.01 -5.00
N MET A 110 2.28 -4.09 -4.25
CA MET A 110 2.78 -4.31 -2.90
C MET A 110 1.69 -3.96 -1.90
N PHE A 111 1.57 -4.75 -0.84
CA PHE A 111 0.73 -4.45 0.32
C PHE A 111 1.62 -4.29 1.54
N ALA A 112 1.43 -3.21 2.27
CA ALA A 112 2.13 -2.96 3.52
C ALA A 112 1.15 -2.49 4.60
N VAL A 113 1.44 -2.82 5.87
CA VAL A 113 0.63 -2.40 7.02
C VAL A 113 1.32 -1.28 7.78
N ALA A 114 0.53 -0.32 8.28
CA ALA A 114 1.02 0.92 8.86
C ALA A 114 1.63 0.76 10.26
N ASP A 115 1.47 -0.38 10.91
CA ASP A 115 1.94 -0.64 12.27
C ASP A 115 3.32 -1.31 12.34
N GLN A 116 4.15 -1.10 11.32
CA GLN A 116 5.50 -1.67 11.17
C GLN A 116 6.58 -0.57 11.22
N PRO A 117 6.92 -0.05 12.41
CA PRO A 117 7.89 1.03 12.53
C PRO A 117 9.34 0.60 12.22
N TYR A 118 9.60 -0.70 12.16
CA TYR A 118 10.92 -1.26 11.86
C TYR A 118 11.10 -1.70 10.41
N LEU A 119 10.13 -1.42 9.55
CA LEU A 119 10.27 -1.63 8.12
C LEU A 119 11.36 -0.70 7.57
N THR A 120 12.44 -1.27 7.07
CA THR A 120 13.58 -0.49 6.58
C THR A 120 13.51 -0.25 5.08
N ARG A 121 14.18 0.81 4.61
CA ARG A 121 14.34 1.09 3.18
C ARG A 121 15.01 -0.07 2.46
N GLU A 122 16.09 -0.59 3.03
CA GLU A 122 16.85 -1.72 2.48
C GLU A 122 15.99 -2.97 2.31
N SER A 123 15.14 -3.30 3.29
CA SER A 123 14.22 -4.45 3.19
C SER A 123 13.26 -4.30 2.01
N LEU A 124 12.72 -3.11 1.77
CA LEU A 124 11.79 -2.88 0.67
C LEU A 124 12.50 -2.75 -0.69
N GLU A 125 13.68 -2.13 -0.75
CA GLU A 125 14.49 -2.09 -1.98
C GLU A 125 14.84 -3.52 -2.43
N ASN A 126 15.37 -4.35 -1.54
CA ASN A 126 15.68 -5.75 -1.83
C ASN A 126 14.45 -6.54 -2.32
N MET A 127 13.29 -6.26 -1.74
CA MET A 127 12.03 -6.90 -2.14
C MET A 127 11.61 -6.47 -3.55
N VAL A 128 11.70 -5.20 -3.88
CA VAL A 128 11.39 -4.68 -5.22
C VAL A 128 12.35 -5.24 -6.25
N GLU A 129 13.66 -5.23 -5.98
CA GLU A 129 14.68 -5.80 -6.87
C GLU A 129 14.47 -7.29 -7.10
N THR A 130 14.17 -8.05 -6.04
CA THR A 130 13.85 -9.48 -6.15
C THR A 130 12.61 -9.71 -7.02
N TRP A 131 11.60 -8.86 -6.88
CA TRP A 131 10.41 -8.91 -7.71
C TRP A 131 10.71 -8.62 -9.19
N GLU A 132 11.49 -7.60 -9.48
CA GLU A 132 11.86 -7.25 -10.86
C GLU A 132 12.61 -8.39 -11.57
N VAL A 133 13.43 -9.13 -10.84
CA VAL A 133 14.16 -10.29 -11.36
C VAL A 133 13.25 -11.49 -11.54
N SER A 134 12.40 -11.81 -10.56
CA SER A 134 11.58 -13.03 -10.56
C SER A 134 10.35 -12.92 -11.44
N LYS A 135 9.70 -11.76 -11.49
CA LYS A 135 8.45 -11.43 -12.22
C LYS A 135 7.32 -12.47 -12.11
N LYS A 136 7.35 -13.34 -11.12
CA LYS A 136 6.38 -14.44 -10.96
C LYS A 136 6.01 -14.65 -9.50
N GLY A 137 4.71 -14.81 -9.26
CA GLY A 137 4.17 -15.33 -8.01
C GLY A 137 3.91 -14.28 -6.93
N ILE A 138 3.89 -14.73 -5.71
CA ILE A 138 3.73 -13.92 -4.51
C ILE A 138 5.06 -13.95 -3.77
N LEU A 139 5.65 -12.78 -3.51
CA LEU A 139 6.79 -12.61 -2.63
C LEU A 139 6.29 -12.15 -1.26
N VAL A 140 6.71 -12.85 -0.22
CA VAL A 140 6.48 -12.45 1.17
C VAL A 140 7.84 -12.11 1.74
N SER A 141 7.99 -10.93 2.35
CA SER A 141 9.23 -10.56 3.01
C SER A 141 9.47 -11.45 4.24
N GLU A 142 10.70 -11.55 4.71
CA GLU A 142 11.01 -12.15 6.02
C GLU A 142 10.24 -11.45 7.15
N ASN A 143 9.89 -10.18 6.94
CA ASN A 143 8.90 -9.48 7.73
C ASN A 143 7.50 -9.79 7.15
N PRO A 144 6.64 -10.59 7.83
CA PRO A 144 5.41 -11.17 7.28
C PRO A 144 4.31 -10.15 6.92
N TRP A 145 4.58 -8.86 7.02
CA TRP A 145 3.63 -7.78 6.88
C TRP A 145 3.72 -7.02 5.55
N VAL A 146 4.63 -7.42 4.67
CA VAL A 146 4.71 -6.91 3.30
C VAL A 146 4.55 -8.08 2.35
N VAL A 147 3.54 -8.03 1.52
CA VAL A 147 3.24 -9.05 0.52
C VAL A 147 3.20 -8.40 -0.85
N MET A 148 3.85 -9.00 -1.82
CA MET A 148 3.78 -8.60 -3.24
C MET A 148 3.04 -9.67 -4.01
N GLY A 149 2.06 -9.27 -4.80
CA GLY A 149 1.27 -10.17 -5.65
C GLY A 149 1.12 -9.63 -7.07
N ILE A 150 0.98 -10.54 -8.04
CA ILE A 150 0.55 -10.20 -9.40
C ILE A 150 -0.97 -10.23 -9.44
N HIS A 151 -1.59 -9.20 -9.97
CA HIS A 151 -2.96 -9.28 -10.46
C HIS A 151 -2.90 -9.65 -11.95
N GLU A 152 -2.98 -10.92 -12.27
CA GLU A 152 -3.27 -11.33 -13.63
C GLU A 152 -4.75 -11.05 -13.91
N SER A 153 -5.03 -10.17 -14.86
CA SER A 153 -6.37 -10.11 -15.43
C SER A 153 -6.64 -11.45 -16.11
N PRO A 154 -7.84 -12.05 -15.94
CA PRO A 154 -8.22 -13.17 -16.77
C PRO A 154 -8.03 -12.74 -18.23
N SER A 155 -7.22 -13.49 -18.97
CA SER A 155 -7.11 -13.35 -20.41
C SER A 155 -8.52 -13.55 -20.96
N VAL A 156 -9.12 -12.50 -21.48
CA VAL A 156 -10.32 -12.64 -22.32
C VAL A 156 -9.82 -13.42 -23.53
N ASN A 157 -10.17 -14.69 -23.56
CA ASN A 157 -9.91 -15.53 -24.71
C ASN A 157 -10.80 -14.96 -25.85
N PRO A 158 -10.25 -14.42 -26.94
CA PRO A 158 -11.05 -13.81 -28.00
C PRO A 158 -11.79 -14.85 -28.88
N ASP A 159 -11.67 -16.14 -28.54
CA ASP A 159 -12.25 -17.25 -29.32
C ASP A 159 -13.28 -18.06 -28.50
N LEU A 160 -14.33 -17.37 -28.00
CA LEU A 160 -15.61 -18.04 -27.66
C LEU A 160 -16.78 -17.11 -27.99
#